data_2d2a2f299c4b977778b955bc9ad65047
#
_entry.id   2d2a2f299c4b977778b955bc9ad65047
#
_cell.length_a   1.000
_cell.length_b   1.000
_cell.length_c   1.000
_cell.angle_alpha   90.00
_cell.angle_beta   90.00
_cell.angle_gamma   90.00
#
_symmetry.space_group_name_H-M   'P 1'
#
loop_
_entity.id
_entity.type
_entity.pdbx_description
1 polymer ?
#
loop_
_entity_poly.entity_id
_entity_poly.type
_entity_poly.pdbx_seq_one_letter_code
_entity_poly.pdbx_strand_id
1 'polypeptide(L)'
;MNQSTYNSLKSFIWGIANDCLVDVYDVGDYRKIILPMFVIRRFDAVLEPKHEAVIKAKKEFTKAGITELDAALAAVAEQAFVNKSDFTLTDLKSRTNQQQLKKDFIEYLDGFSENVQVIINKFHIRNEIDRLSEQDRLGLLIEKFVDPRINLSNRPVLNEDGSVKIEALDNHTMGTLFEEVIRMFNEETNVTDAGRHFTPRDIVELIADLAFIPVQDKIQSTTYRIYDGACGTGGMLTVGDEHIKKLAREQGKKVSIHLYGQENADETYAIARADMLVKGEGKESDQIRFGSTISDDKFAKEEFDFMLSNPPFGTPWKTDLKAWGIGKKDEISDTRFIINYDDNPEYSLIPDIGDPQMLFLANNISKMKTTTELGSRIIEVHNGSSLFTGKAGSGPSNLRRYIFEQDLCEAIIAIPCLLYTSDAADEARSVD
;
A
#
# COMPACT_ATOMS: atom_id res chain seq x y z
N MET A 1 1.87 15.22 8.88
CA MET A 1 1.44 15.00 10.31
C MET A 1 2.34 15.84 11.21
N ASN A 2 1.79 16.52 12.22
CA ASN A 2 2.64 17.23 13.17
C ASN A 2 3.24 16.26 14.21
N GLN A 3 4.38 16.65 14.83
CA GLN A 3 5.12 15.79 15.78
C GLN A 3 4.27 15.38 17.01
N SER A 4 3.35 16.22 17.45
CA SER A 4 2.47 15.92 18.58
C SER A 4 1.49 14.80 18.26
N THR A 5 0.85 14.85 17.08
CA THR A 5 -0.06 13.80 16.59
C THR A 5 0.68 12.48 16.39
N TYR A 6 1.89 12.52 15.81
CA TYR A 6 2.74 11.36 15.66
C TYR A 6 3.06 10.68 16.99
N ASN A 7 3.53 11.45 17.98
CA ASN A 7 3.85 10.93 19.31
C ASN A 7 2.63 10.34 20.02
N SER A 8 1.46 10.97 19.86
CA SER A 8 0.20 10.48 20.44
C SER A 8 -0.22 9.15 19.84
N LEU A 9 -0.12 9.01 18.52
CA LEU A 9 -0.43 7.74 17.83
C LEU A 9 0.57 6.64 18.19
N LYS A 10 1.86 6.96 18.26
CA LYS A 10 2.89 6.02 18.71
C LYS A 10 2.62 5.53 20.13
N SER A 11 2.32 6.43 21.06
CA SER A 11 1.97 6.08 22.44
C SER A 11 0.70 5.22 22.51
N PHE A 12 -0.29 5.51 21.66
CA PHE A 12 -1.51 4.72 21.56
C PHE A 12 -1.23 3.28 21.08
N ILE A 13 -0.41 3.11 20.04
CA ILE A 13 -0.01 1.80 19.52
C ILE A 13 0.68 0.96 20.60
N TRP A 14 1.66 1.55 21.28
CA TRP A 14 2.35 0.88 22.39
C TRP A 14 1.41 0.59 23.56
N GLY A 15 0.45 1.47 23.84
CA GLY A 15 -0.61 1.22 24.82
C GLY A 15 -1.45 -0.01 24.48
N ILE A 16 -1.84 -0.19 23.20
CA ILE A 16 -2.54 -1.40 22.76
C ILE A 16 -1.64 -2.63 22.92
N ALA A 17 -0.38 -2.56 22.45
CA ALA A 17 0.56 -3.66 22.54
C ALA A 17 0.72 -4.11 23.99
N ASN A 18 1.04 -3.20 24.90
CA ASN A 18 1.28 -3.48 26.31
C ASN A 18 0.05 -3.98 27.05
N ASP A 19 -1.12 -3.38 26.80
CA ASP A 19 -2.34 -3.69 27.55
C ASP A 19 -3.05 -4.95 27.02
N CYS A 20 -2.95 -5.22 25.70
CA CYS A 20 -3.73 -6.27 25.07
C CYS A 20 -2.91 -7.48 24.63
N LEU A 21 -1.64 -7.32 24.26
CA LEU A 21 -0.87 -8.36 23.54
C LEU A 21 0.31 -8.94 24.32
N VAL A 22 0.87 -8.18 25.26
CA VAL A 22 1.91 -8.70 26.17
C VAL A 22 1.42 -9.97 26.86
N ASP A 23 2.29 -10.95 27.01
CA ASP A 23 2.05 -12.28 27.58
C ASP A 23 1.16 -13.22 26.75
N VAL A 24 0.58 -12.71 25.63
CA VAL A 24 -0.25 -13.52 24.74
C VAL A 24 0.45 -13.77 23.40
N TYR A 25 1.19 -12.78 22.91
CA TYR A 25 1.89 -12.82 21.62
C TYR A 25 3.35 -12.43 21.75
N ASP A 26 4.19 -12.93 20.87
CA ASP A 26 5.54 -12.40 20.70
C ASP A 26 5.48 -11.03 20.01
N VAL A 27 6.44 -10.14 20.31
CA VAL A 27 6.43 -8.76 19.79
C VAL A 27 6.33 -8.69 18.26
N GLY A 28 6.98 -9.62 17.54
CA GLY A 28 6.90 -9.72 16.09
C GLY A 28 5.51 -10.05 15.54
N ASP A 29 4.65 -10.62 16.36
CA ASP A 29 3.29 -11.00 15.98
C ASP A 29 2.26 -9.91 16.28
N TYR A 30 2.61 -8.85 17.01
CA TYR A 30 1.69 -7.76 17.34
C TYR A 30 1.10 -7.11 16.08
N ARG A 31 1.87 -6.98 15.00
CA ARG A 31 1.40 -6.46 13.72
C ARG A 31 0.24 -7.26 13.13
N LYS A 32 0.17 -8.58 13.36
CA LYS A 32 -0.93 -9.44 12.89
C LYS A 32 -2.29 -9.10 13.52
N ILE A 33 -2.27 -8.39 14.64
CA ILE A 33 -3.46 -7.93 15.36
C ILE A 33 -3.69 -6.44 15.14
N ILE A 34 -2.64 -5.65 15.30
CA ILE A 34 -2.75 -4.18 15.32
C ILE A 34 -3.10 -3.64 13.93
N LEU A 35 -2.40 -4.09 12.86
CA LEU A 35 -2.65 -3.60 11.50
C LEU A 35 -4.09 -3.87 11.03
N PRO A 36 -4.61 -5.12 11.07
CA PRO A 36 -5.99 -5.38 10.67
C PRO A 36 -7.01 -4.61 11.51
N MET A 37 -6.78 -4.47 12.81
CA MET A 37 -7.71 -3.72 13.66
C MET A 37 -7.73 -2.22 13.32
N PHE A 38 -6.60 -1.62 12.94
CA PHE A 38 -6.56 -0.25 12.41
C PHE A 38 -7.39 -0.12 11.13
N VAL A 39 -7.23 -1.06 10.19
CA VAL A 39 -7.98 -1.04 8.92
C VAL A 39 -9.47 -1.24 9.18
N ILE A 40 -9.84 -2.22 10.02
CA ILE A 40 -11.24 -2.49 10.40
C ILE A 40 -11.86 -1.25 11.05
N ARG A 41 -11.19 -0.63 12.03
CA ARG A 41 -11.68 0.58 12.68
C ARG A 41 -11.77 1.76 11.73
N ARG A 42 -10.84 1.88 10.76
CA ARG A 42 -10.92 2.90 9.70
C ARG A 42 -12.19 2.74 8.88
N PHE A 43 -12.48 1.53 8.41
CA PHE A 43 -13.72 1.23 7.69
C PHE A 43 -14.96 1.52 8.53
N ASP A 44 -14.98 1.07 9.78
CA ASP A 44 -16.06 1.28 10.72
C ASP A 44 -16.32 2.78 10.93
N ALA A 45 -15.28 3.57 11.20
CA ALA A 45 -15.39 5.01 11.43
C ALA A 45 -15.91 5.80 10.22
N VAL A 46 -15.60 5.35 9.01
CA VAL A 46 -16.10 5.95 7.78
C VAL A 46 -17.58 5.61 7.54
N LEU A 47 -18.00 4.40 7.90
CA LEU A 47 -19.38 3.91 7.71
C LEU A 47 -20.33 4.33 8.85
N GLU A 48 -19.82 4.55 10.06
CA GLU A 48 -20.59 4.83 11.27
C GLU A 48 -21.70 5.90 11.09
N PRO A 49 -21.46 7.04 10.40
CA PRO A 49 -22.49 8.07 10.21
C PRO A 49 -23.70 7.64 9.39
N LYS A 50 -23.58 6.58 8.59
CA LYS A 50 -24.64 6.06 7.71
C LYS A 50 -25.13 4.67 8.13
N HIS A 51 -24.62 4.11 9.22
CA HIS A 51 -24.94 2.76 9.66
C HIS A 51 -26.43 2.52 9.83
N GLU A 52 -27.15 3.37 10.56
CA GLU A 52 -28.61 3.24 10.76
C GLU A 52 -29.39 3.26 9.43
N ALA A 53 -28.99 4.15 8.49
CA ALA A 53 -29.60 4.23 7.18
C ALA A 53 -29.38 2.95 6.36
N VAL A 54 -28.19 2.37 6.44
CA VAL A 54 -27.83 1.10 5.80
C VAL A 54 -28.66 -0.04 6.35
N ILE A 55 -28.80 -0.16 7.68
CA ILE A 55 -29.58 -1.25 8.31
C ILE A 55 -31.07 -1.11 7.97
N LYS A 56 -31.59 0.10 7.91
CA LYS A 56 -32.97 0.34 7.46
C LYS A 56 -33.15 -0.09 6.01
N ALA A 57 -32.29 0.37 5.12
CA ALA A 57 -32.32 0.03 3.70
C ALA A 57 -32.15 -1.50 3.45
N LYS A 58 -31.28 -2.18 4.22
CA LYS A 58 -31.10 -3.63 4.20
C LYS A 58 -32.44 -4.34 4.41
N LYS A 59 -33.23 -3.92 5.43
CA LYS A 59 -34.54 -4.51 5.73
C LYS A 59 -35.54 -4.27 4.59
N GLU A 60 -35.55 -3.09 4.00
CA GLU A 60 -36.43 -2.71 2.88
C GLU A 60 -36.06 -3.47 1.61
N PHE A 61 -34.78 -3.53 1.23
CA PHE A 61 -34.31 -4.23 0.03
C PHE A 61 -34.51 -5.75 0.12
N THR A 62 -34.28 -6.33 1.32
CA THR A 62 -34.55 -7.75 1.54
C THR A 62 -36.04 -8.06 1.37
N LYS A 63 -36.94 -7.21 1.87
CA LYS A 63 -38.41 -7.36 1.68
C LYS A 63 -38.81 -7.21 0.21
N ALA A 64 -38.10 -6.36 -0.52
CA ALA A 64 -38.33 -6.18 -1.98
C ALA A 64 -37.73 -7.28 -2.85
N GLY A 65 -37.07 -8.28 -2.26
CA GLY A 65 -36.49 -9.42 -2.98
C GLY A 65 -35.17 -9.12 -3.69
N ILE A 66 -34.48 -8.04 -3.32
CA ILE A 66 -33.15 -7.70 -3.87
C ILE A 66 -32.12 -8.64 -3.25
N THR A 67 -31.40 -9.38 -4.08
CA THR A 67 -30.37 -10.36 -3.67
C THR A 67 -28.97 -9.76 -3.63
N GLU A 68 -28.65 -8.87 -4.57
CA GLU A 68 -27.35 -8.20 -4.67
C GLU A 68 -27.34 -6.93 -3.82
N LEU A 69 -27.15 -7.12 -2.51
CA LEU A 69 -27.28 -6.02 -1.54
C LEU A 69 -26.06 -5.11 -1.48
N ASP A 70 -24.85 -5.60 -1.78
CA ASP A 70 -23.61 -4.85 -1.55
C ASP A 70 -23.58 -3.53 -2.32
N ALA A 71 -23.83 -3.55 -3.62
CA ALA A 71 -23.81 -2.33 -4.44
C ALA A 71 -24.93 -1.35 -4.04
N ALA A 72 -26.14 -1.86 -3.76
CA ALA A 72 -27.28 -1.02 -3.37
C ALA A 72 -27.05 -0.35 -2.00
N LEU A 73 -26.52 -1.09 -1.03
CA LEU A 73 -26.23 -0.57 0.32
C LEU A 73 -24.99 0.30 0.37
N ALA A 74 -23.97 0.03 -0.47
CA ALA A 74 -22.81 0.89 -0.64
C ALA A 74 -23.22 2.29 -1.13
N ALA A 75 -24.20 2.36 -2.05
CA ALA A 75 -24.77 3.64 -2.48
C ALA A 75 -25.47 4.39 -1.34
N VAL A 76 -26.17 3.69 -0.43
CA VAL A 76 -26.77 4.28 0.79
C VAL A 76 -25.70 4.76 1.77
N ALA A 77 -24.61 4.00 1.89
CA ALA A 77 -23.47 4.38 2.71
C ALA A 77 -22.65 5.56 2.11
N GLU A 78 -22.91 5.92 0.84
CA GLU A 78 -22.12 6.91 0.08
C GLU A 78 -20.62 6.55 0.03
N GLN A 79 -20.33 5.24 -0.02
CA GLN A 79 -18.98 4.69 -0.04
C GLN A 79 -18.88 3.60 -1.12
N ALA A 80 -17.65 3.22 -1.48
CA ALA A 80 -17.40 2.08 -2.37
C ALA A 80 -17.54 0.71 -1.68
N PHE A 81 -17.87 0.70 -0.39
CA PHE A 81 -18.01 -0.49 0.45
C PHE A 81 -19.08 -0.27 1.52
N VAL A 82 -19.50 -1.35 2.17
CA VAL A 82 -20.54 -1.30 3.20
C VAL A 82 -20.29 -2.39 4.25
N ASN A 83 -20.84 -2.19 5.45
CA ASN A 83 -21.03 -3.23 6.45
C ASN A 83 -22.53 -3.45 6.69
N LYS A 84 -22.99 -4.69 6.51
CA LYS A 84 -24.39 -5.12 6.67
C LYS A 84 -24.70 -5.69 8.06
N SER A 85 -23.72 -5.70 8.96
CA SER A 85 -23.90 -6.15 10.35
C SER A 85 -24.86 -5.22 11.08
N ASP A 86 -25.65 -5.77 11.99
CA ASP A 86 -26.50 -4.97 12.89
C ASP A 86 -25.69 -4.25 13.97
N PHE A 87 -24.37 -4.47 14.05
CA PHE A 87 -23.45 -3.90 15.02
C PHE A 87 -22.41 -3.00 14.33
N THR A 88 -22.05 -1.92 15.01
CA THR A 88 -20.77 -1.20 14.81
C THR A 88 -19.72 -1.76 15.75
N LEU A 89 -18.47 -1.41 15.54
CA LEU A 89 -17.39 -1.79 16.47
C LEU A 89 -17.60 -1.18 17.87
N THR A 90 -18.21 0.00 17.93
CA THR A 90 -18.58 0.68 19.17
C THR A 90 -19.65 -0.08 19.95
N ASP A 91 -20.63 -0.69 19.28
CA ASP A 91 -21.67 -1.49 19.93
C ASP A 91 -21.09 -2.73 20.62
N LEU A 92 -20.07 -3.33 20.01
CA LEU A 92 -19.39 -4.53 20.52
C LEU A 92 -18.65 -4.26 21.84
N LYS A 93 -18.21 -3.02 22.09
CA LYS A 93 -17.57 -2.64 23.36
C LYS A 93 -18.43 -2.95 24.59
N SER A 94 -19.75 -2.88 24.47
CA SER A 94 -20.68 -3.11 25.57
C SER A 94 -20.89 -4.59 25.94
N ARG A 95 -20.35 -5.52 25.17
CA ARG A 95 -20.51 -6.97 25.37
C ARG A 95 -19.62 -7.45 26.51
N THR A 96 -20.23 -7.98 27.58
CA THR A 96 -19.50 -8.52 28.75
C THR A 96 -19.22 -10.01 28.65
N ASN A 97 -20.04 -10.76 27.90
CA ASN A 97 -19.86 -12.19 27.70
C ASN A 97 -18.88 -12.45 26.53
N GLN A 98 -17.74 -13.06 26.82
CA GLN A 98 -16.67 -13.28 25.82
C GLN A 98 -17.09 -14.17 24.64
N GLN A 99 -17.88 -15.22 24.90
CA GLN A 99 -18.35 -16.10 23.82
C GLN A 99 -19.34 -15.38 22.90
N GLN A 100 -20.22 -14.57 23.47
CA GLN A 100 -21.15 -13.76 22.67
C GLN A 100 -20.39 -12.67 21.91
N LEU A 101 -19.42 -12.01 22.55
CA LEU A 101 -18.55 -11.00 21.91
C LEU A 101 -17.81 -11.60 20.71
N LYS A 102 -17.20 -12.78 20.88
CA LYS A 102 -16.52 -13.50 19.79
C LYS A 102 -17.48 -13.75 18.61
N LYS A 103 -18.68 -14.26 18.89
CA LYS A 103 -19.69 -14.54 17.87
C LYS A 103 -20.11 -13.25 17.15
N ASP A 104 -20.43 -12.20 17.91
CA ASP A 104 -20.89 -10.92 17.37
C ASP A 104 -19.77 -10.23 16.55
N PHE A 105 -18.50 -10.38 16.97
CA PHE A 105 -17.37 -9.83 16.23
C PHE A 105 -17.13 -10.56 14.92
N ILE A 106 -17.28 -11.89 14.87
CA ILE A 106 -17.22 -12.67 13.62
C ILE A 106 -18.36 -12.24 12.69
N GLU A 107 -19.61 -12.12 13.21
CA GLU A 107 -20.76 -11.66 12.43
C GLU A 107 -20.55 -10.22 11.91
N TYR A 108 -19.96 -9.35 12.71
CA TYR A 108 -19.58 -8.00 12.32
C TYR A 108 -18.58 -8.02 11.14
N LEU A 109 -17.53 -8.86 11.21
CA LEU A 109 -16.56 -9.00 10.13
C LEU A 109 -17.21 -9.59 8.85
N ASP A 110 -18.13 -10.53 9.00
CA ASP A 110 -18.88 -11.16 7.88
C ASP A 110 -19.87 -10.18 7.23
N GLY A 111 -20.26 -9.15 7.96
CA GLY A 111 -21.14 -8.08 7.46
C GLY A 111 -20.52 -7.19 6.39
N PHE A 112 -19.21 -7.12 6.28
CA PHE A 112 -18.55 -6.30 5.26
C PHE A 112 -18.80 -6.83 3.84
N SER A 113 -18.85 -5.91 2.87
CA SER A 113 -18.94 -6.20 1.45
C SER A 113 -17.74 -6.99 0.93
N GLU A 114 -17.90 -7.71 -0.20
CA GLU A 114 -16.91 -8.64 -0.74
C GLU A 114 -15.52 -8.00 -0.94
N ASN A 115 -15.45 -6.76 -1.43
CA ASN A 115 -14.19 -6.04 -1.62
C ASN A 115 -13.42 -5.81 -0.32
N VAL A 116 -14.12 -5.59 0.82
CA VAL A 116 -13.51 -5.50 2.15
C VAL A 116 -13.16 -6.88 2.69
N GLN A 117 -13.97 -7.92 2.42
CA GLN A 117 -13.66 -9.28 2.82
C GLN A 117 -12.30 -9.75 2.26
N VAL A 118 -12.00 -9.41 1.01
CA VAL A 118 -10.68 -9.70 0.40
C VAL A 118 -9.55 -9.10 1.24
N ILE A 119 -9.71 -7.87 1.73
CA ILE A 119 -8.72 -7.16 2.56
C ILE A 119 -8.58 -7.84 3.93
N ILE A 120 -9.69 -8.09 4.62
CA ILE A 120 -9.71 -8.73 5.94
C ILE A 120 -9.06 -10.11 5.89
N ASN A 121 -9.35 -10.89 4.84
CA ASN A 121 -8.80 -12.24 4.67
C ASN A 121 -7.27 -12.22 4.46
N LYS A 122 -6.73 -11.18 3.82
CA LYS A 122 -5.28 -11.02 3.64
C LYS A 122 -4.53 -10.73 4.94
N PHE A 123 -5.19 -10.14 5.91
CA PHE A 123 -4.61 -9.94 7.25
C PHE A 123 -4.65 -11.20 8.13
N HIS A 124 -5.45 -12.21 7.77
CA HIS A 124 -5.64 -13.44 8.56
C HIS A 124 -6.12 -13.23 9.99
N ILE A 125 -6.72 -12.07 10.32
CA ILE A 125 -7.17 -11.74 11.68
C ILE A 125 -8.13 -12.76 12.27
N ARG A 126 -8.91 -13.46 11.43
CA ARG A 126 -9.85 -14.48 11.86
C ARG A 126 -9.16 -15.64 12.60
N ASN A 127 -7.89 -15.94 12.25
CA ASN A 127 -7.10 -16.98 12.89
C ASN A 127 -6.73 -16.63 14.34
N GLU A 128 -6.76 -15.35 14.69
CA GLU A 128 -6.35 -14.84 16.00
C GLU A 128 -7.54 -14.62 16.96
N ILE A 129 -8.78 -14.63 16.44
CA ILE A 129 -9.99 -14.32 17.24
C ILE A 129 -10.15 -15.31 18.38
N ASP A 130 -9.91 -16.59 18.14
CA ASP A 130 -10.05 -17.63 19.16
C ASP A 130 -9.08 -17.39 20.32
N ARG A 131 -7.81 -17.16 20.01
CA ARG A 131 -6.76 -16.87 20.98
C ARG A 131 -7.05 -15.61 21.78
N LEU A 132 -7.46 -14.52 21.10
CA LEU A 132 -7.81 -13.27 21.77
C LEU A 132 -9.02 -13.43 22.72
N SER A 133 -10.02 -14.22 22.32
CA SER A 133 -11.21 -14.49 23.13
C SER A 133 -10.90 -15.39 24.35
N GLU A 134 -10.12 -16.46 24.15
CA GLU A 134 -9.73 -17.38 25.23
C GLU A 134 -8.86 -16.72 26.30
N GLN A 135 -8.11 -15.70 25.94
CA GLN A 135 -7.25 -14.93 26.84
C GLN A 135 -7.93 -13.64 27.37
N ASP A 136 -9.24 -13.50 27.17
CA ASP A 136 -10.02 -12.31 27.57
C ASP A 136 -9.49 -10.96 27.01
N ARG A 137 -8.80 -11.00 25.85
CA ARG A 137 -8.17 -9.82 25.22
C ARG A 137 -9.01 -9.18 24.13
N LEU A 138 -9.96 -9.91 23.52
CA LEU A 138 -10.78 -9.39 22.42
C LEU A 138 -11.58 -8.15 22.81
N GLY A 139 -12.23 -8.17 23.97
CA GLY A 139 -13.02 -7.03 24.45
C GLY A 139 -12.16 -5.80 24.75
N LEU A 140 -11.02 -6.03 25.41
CA LEU A 140 -10.07 -4.96 25.72
C LEU A 140 -9.48 -4.34 24.44
N LEU A 141 -9.16 -5.17 23.43
CA LEU A 141 -8.67 -4.73 22.15
C LEU A 141 -9.69 -3.84 21.43
N ILE A 142 -10.94 -4.28 21.35
CA ILE A 142 -12.04 -3.48 20.76
C ILE A 142 -12.21 -2.16 21.53
N GLU A 143 -12.21 -2.20 22.85
CA GLU A 143 -12.33 -0.99 23.69
C GLU A 143 -11.24 0.05 23.36
N LYS A 144 -9.99 -0.40 23.20
CA LYS A 144 -8.88 0.49 22.82
C LYS A 144 -9.09 1.13 21.46
N PHE A 145 -9.51 0.37 20.45
CA PHE A 145 -9.71 0.88 19.09
C PHE A 145 -10.91 1.81 18.94
N VAL A 146 -11.91 1.71 19.81
CA VAL A 146 -13.06 2.64 19.82
C VAL A 146 -12.91 3.75 20.88
N ASP A 147 -11.70 3.99 21.40
CA ASP A 147 -11.43 5.09 22.33
C ASP A 147 -11.74 6.43 21.65
N PRO A 148 -12.64 7.26 22.24
CA PRO A 148 -13.05 8.51 21.62
C PRO A 148 -11.94 9.57 21.53
N ARG A 149 -10.78 9.33 22.14
CA ARG A 149 -9.62 10.20 22.03
C ARG A 149 -8.85 10.00 20.71
N ILE A 150 -9.15 8.93 19.99
CA ILE A 150 -8.49 8.59 18.72
C ILE A 150 -9.51 8.66 17.58
N ASN A 151 -9.25 9.53 16.62
CA ASN A 151 -10.09 9.65 15.42
C ASN A 151 -9.39 9.01 14.22
N LEU A 152 -9.87 7.85 13.80
CA LEU A 152 -9.41 7.18 12.58
C LEU A 152 -10.33 7.48 11.37
N SER A 153 -11.29 8.39 11.53
CA SER A 153 -12.16 8.82 10.44
C SER A 153 -11.49 9.85 9.53
N ASN A 154 -11.95 9.93 8.31
CA ASN A 154 -11.60 11.00 7.35
C ASN A 154 -12.38 12.30 7.60
N ARG A 155 -13.12 12.39 8.70
CA ARG A 155 -13.88 13.58 9.14
C ARG A 155 -13.41 13.99 10.53
N PRO A 156 -13.32 15.30 10.82
CA PRO A 156 -12.97 15.76 12.15
C PRO A 156 -14.10 15.47 13.15
N VAL A 157 -13.73 15.26 14.40
CA VAL A 157 -14.69 15.27 15.52
C VAL A 157 -14.85 16.72 15.96
N LEU A 158 -16.11 17.18 16.05
CA LEU A 158 -16.42 18.56 16.40
C LEU A 158 -16.88 18.66 17.86
N ASN A 159 -16.63 19.80 18.48
CA ASN A 159 -17.25 20.23 19.72
C ASN A 159 -18.70 20.69 19.45
N GLU A 160 -19.47 20.92 20.53
CA GLU A 160 -20.85 21.42 20.44
C GLU A 160 -20.94 22.81 19.75
N ASP A 161 -19.89 23.60 19.85
CA ASP A 161 -19.80 24.93 19.21
C ASP A 161 -19.35 24.87 17.72
N GLY A 162 -19.14 23.66 17.17
CA GLY A 162 -18.70 23.45 15.81
C GLY A 162 -17.18 23.57 15.60
N SER A 163 -16.41 23.89 16.63
CA SER A 163 -14.94 23.89 16.55
C SER A 163 -14.39 22.45 16.47
N VAL A 164 -13.22 22.28 15.86
CA VAL A 164 -12.58 20.97 15.74
C VAL A 164 -12.05 20.53 17.11
N LYS A 165 -12.54 19.39 17.61
CA LYS A 165 -12.06 18.73 18.81
C LYS A 165 -10.91 17.79 18.54
N ILE A 166 -11.04 16.97 17.50
CA ILE A 166 -10.00 16.05 17.06
C ILE A 166 -9.96 16.12 15.52
N GLU A 167 -8.79 16.35 14.97
CA GLU A 167 -8.60 16.44 13.53
C GLU A 167 -8.98 15.13 12.83
N ALA A 168 -9.37 15.26 11.56
CA ALA A 168 -9.52 14.13 10.68
C ALA A 168 -8.17 13.47 10.40
N LEU A 169 -8.16 12.17 10.28
CA LEU A 169 -7.00 11.44 9.80
C LEU A 169 -7.13 11.24 8.28
N ASP A 170 -6.39 12.03 7.51
CA ASP A 170 -6.37 11.88 6.07
C ASP A 170 -5.69 10.55 5.65
N ASN A 171 -5.90 10.13 4.41
CA ASN A 171 -5.38 8.86 3.93
C ASN A 171 -3.86 8.81 3.88
N HIS A 172 -3.23 9.96 3.57
CA HIS A 172 -1.78 10.06 3.56
C HIS A 172 -1.19 9.87 4.97
N THR A 173 -1.75 10.53 5.98
CA THR A 173 -1.36 10.35 7.39
C THR A 173 -1.61 8.92 7.86
N MET A 174 -2.70 8.29 7.37
CA MET A 174 -2.99 6.89 7.66
C MET A 174 -1.96 5.93 7.06
N GLY A 175 -1.53 6.16 5.80
CA GLY A 175 -0.44 5.41 5.17
C GLY A 175 0.85 5.49 5.98
N THR A 176 1.26 6.70 6.35
CA THR A 176 2.44 6.93 7.21
C THR A 176 2.34 6.21 8.57
N LEU A 177 1.12 6.17 9.16
CA LEU A 177 0.89 5.45 10.41
C LEU A 177 1.11 3.94 10.25
N PHE A 178 0.60 3.34 9.18
CA PHE A 178 0.80 1.91 8.90
C PHE A 178 2.28 1.57 8.71
N GLU A 179 3.00 2.39 7.97
CA GLU A 179 4.44 2.23 7.76
C GLU A 179 5.19 2.29 9.09
N GLU A 180 4.85 3.24 9.95
CA GLU A 180 5.43 3.37 11.28
C GLU A 180 5.13 2.16 12.18
N VAL A 181 3.89 1.65 12.15
CA VAL A 181 3.52 0.44 12.90
C VAL A 181 4.36 -0.76 12.47
N ILE A 182 4.52 -0.96 11.16
CA ILE A 182 5.34 -2.05 10.62
C ILE A 182 6.81 -1.86 11.02
N ARG A 183 7.34 -0.64 10.91
CA ARG A 183 8.72 -0.31 11.29
C ARG A 183 8.98 -0.60 12.77
N MET A 184 8.12 -0.09 13.65
CA MET A 184 8.26 -0.27 15.10
C MET A 184 8.37 -1.74 15.51
N PHE A 185 7.53 -2.61 14.96
CA PHE A 185 7.54 -4.02 15.33
C PHE A 185 8.64 -4.83 14.61
N ASN A 186 9.13 -4.39 13.47
CA ASN A 186 10.29 -4.99 12.81
C ASN A 186 11.59 -4.67 13.56
N GLU A 187 11.78 -3.44 14.01
CA GLU A 187 12.96 -3.02 14.78
C GLU A 187 13.10 -3.78 16.10
N GLU A 188 12.00 -3.93 16.84
CA GLU A 188 12.00 -4.66 18.12
C GLU A 188 12.37 -6.16 17.97
N THR A 189 12.14 -6.75 16.82
CA THR A 189 12.41 -8.17 16.57
C THR A 189 13.78 -8.44 15.97
N ASN A 190 14.60 -7.41 15.69
CA ASN A 190 15.83 -7.53 14.90
C ASN A 190 15.63 -8.28 13.57
N VAL A 191 14.41 -8.36 13.08
CA VAL A 191 14.10 -8.87 11.74
C VAL A 191 14.44 -7.76 10.76
N THR A 192 15.68 -7.76 10.29
CA THR A 192 16.05 -7.04 9.08
C THR A 192 15.32 -7.72 7.92
N ASP A 193 14.08 -7.33 7.66
CA ASP A 193 13.42 -7.64 6.40
C ASP A 193 14.19 -6.88 5.30
N ALA A 194 15.30 -7.50 4.88
CA ALA A 194 16.15 -6.93 3.85
C ALA A 194 15.31 -6.65 2.61
N GLY A 195 15.24 -5.38 2.21
CA GLY A 195 14.52 -4.95 1.01
C GLY A 195 13.07 -4.48 1.21
N ARG A 196 12.52 -4.49 2.43
CA ARG A 196 11.20 -3.91 2.74
C ARG A 196 11.35 -2.59 3.48
N HIS A 197 12.02 -1.63 2.87
CA HIS A 197 12.15 -0.29 3.40
C HIS A 197 11.06 0.62 2.83
N PHE A 198 10.35 1.31 3.72
CA PHE A 198 9.44 2.37 3.29
C PHE A 198 10.25 3.54 2.75
N THR A 199 9.79 4.09 1.64
CA THR A 199 10.43 5.26 1.03
C THR A 199 10.12 6.50 1.87
N PRO A 200 11.12 7.22 2.40
CA PRO A 200 10.89 8.48 3.09
C PRO A 200 10.05 9.45 2.26
N ARG A 201 9.19 10.21 2.94
CA ARG A 201 8.22 11.07 2.27
C ARG A 201 8.84 12.11 1.35
N ASP A 202 9.92 12.75 1.79
CA ASP A 202 10.67 13.72 1.00
C ASP A 202 11.24 13.12 -0.29
N ILE A 203 11.61 11.84 -0.25
CA ILE A 203 12.01 11.09 -1.44
C ILE A 203 10.81 10.80 -2.35
N VAL A 204 9.65 10.45 -1.80
CA VAL A 204 8.42 10.24 -2.60
C VAL A 204 7.99 11.55 -3.27
N GLU A 205 8.07 12.67 -2.56
CA GLU A 205 7.79 14.01 -3.12
C GLU A 205 8.81 14.35 -4.23
N LEU A 206 10.10 14.10 -4.02
CA LEU A 206 11.13 14.28 -5.05
C LEU A 206 10.85 13.43 -6.30
N ILE A 207 10.46 12.17 -6.13
CA ILE A 207 10.10 11.26 -7.24
C ILE A 207 8.93 11.84 -8.03
N ALA A 208 7.89 12.34 -7.34
CA ALA A 208 6.75 12.99 -7.99
C ALA A 208 7.15 14.27 -8.74
N ASP A 209 7.99 15.11 -8.13
CA ASP A 209 8.55 16.32 -8.80
C ASP A 209 9.31 15.96 -10.08
N LEU A 210 10.20 14.98 -10.02
CA LEU A 210 10.95 14.49 -11.18
C LEU A 210 10.07 13.87 -12.27
N ALA A 211 8.96 13.25 -11.88
CA ALA A 211 8.01 12.68 -12.83
C ALA A 211 7.24 13.75 -13.61
N PHE A 212 6.74 14.76 -12.93
CA PHE A 212 5.70 15.64 -13.48
C PHE A 212 6.18 17.03 -13.85
N ILE A 213 7.10 17.65 -13.10
CA ILE A 213 7.56 19.03 -13.37
C ILE A 213 8.24 19.16 -14.74
N PRO A 214 9.14 18.26 -15.17
CA PRO A 214 9.79 18.38 -16.47
C PRO A 214 8.85 18.33 -17.67
N VAL A 215 7.67 17.75 -17.49
CA VAL A 215 6.66 17.56 -18.56
C VAL A 215 5.35 18.30 -18.30
N GLN A 216 5.29 19.18 -17.30
CA GLN A 216 4.08 19.86 -16.88
C GLN A 216 3.37 20.61 -18.03
N ASP A 217 4.14 21.22 -18.94
CA ASP A 217 3.60 21.94 -20.09
C ASP A 217 2.92 21.01 -21.12
N LYS A 218 3.36 19.74 -21.18
CA LYS A 218 2.80 18.69 -22.04
C LYS A 218 1.57 18.01 -21.45
N ILE A 219 1.31 18.16 -20.14
CA ILE A 219 0.13 17.61 -19.49
C ILE A 219 -1.13 18.26 -20.11
N GLN A 220 -2.07 17.44 -20.58
CA GLN A 220 -3.33 17.85 -21.17
C GLN A 220 -4.53 17.46 -20.31
N SER A 221 -5.71 18.03 -20.60
CA SER A 221 -6.97 17.62 -19.96
C SER A 221 -7.43 16.26 -20.49
N THR A 222 -6.81 15.19 -19.98
CA THR A 222 -7.06 13.81 -20.40
C THR A 222 -6.86 12.85 -19.24
N THR A 223 -6.89 11.55 -19.53
CA THR A 223 -6.66 10.48 -18.56
C THR A 223 -5.18 10.04 -18.60
N TYR A 224 -4.57 9.93 -17.42
CA TYR A 224 -3.23 9.39 -17.24
C TYR A 224 -3.25 8.16 -16.34
N ARG A 225 -2.31 7.26 -16.56
CA ARG A 225 -2.14 6.00 -15.84
C ARG A 225 -0.81 6.02 -15.10
N ILE A 226 -0.87 5.85 -13.77
CA ILE A 226 0.31 5.77 -12.90
C ILE A 226 0.45 4.33 -12.42
N TYR A 227 1.66 3.78 -12.49
CA TYR A 227 1.94 2.40 -12.10
C TYR A 227 3.09 2.32 -11.09
N ASP A 228 2.94 1.40 -10.14
CA ASP A 228 3.99 0.96 -9.23
C ASP A 228 3.97 -0.57 -9.11
N GLY A 229 5.02 -1.22 -9.61
CA GLY A 229 5.17 -2.69 -9.60
C GLY A 229 5.62 -3.26 -8.25
N ALA A 230 5.95 -2.42 -7.28
CA ALA A 230 6.32 -2.79 -5.91
C ALA A 230 5.66 -1.81 -4.94
N CYS A 231 4.34 -1.68 -5.04
CA CYS A 231 3.62 -0.51 -4.51
C CYS A 231 3.56 -0.45 -2.97
N GLY A 232 3.92 -1.51 -2.26
CA GLY A 232 3.86 -1.53 -0.81
C GLY A 232 2.49 -1.13 -0.29
N THR A 233 2.43 -0.10 0.54
CA THR A 233 1.20 0.51 1.07
C THR A 233 0.48 1.45 0.09
N GLY A 234 1.04 1.68 -1.10
CA GLY A 234 0.47 2.56 -2.12
C GLY A 234 0.86 4.04 -1.99
N GLY A 235 1.84 4.36 -1.14
CA GLY A 235 2.24 5.75 -0.86
C GLY A 235 2.68 6.53 -2.09
N MET A 236 3.50 5.95 -2.99
CA MET A 236 3.93 6.60 -4.22
C MET A 236 2.78 6.87 -5.18
N LEU A 237 1.84 5.93 -5.30
CA LEU A 237 0.65 6.10 -6.14
C LEU A 237 -0.22 7.26 -5.63
N THR A 238 -0.41 7.34 -4.32
CA THR A 238 -1.21 8.40 -3.69
C THR A 238 -0.59 9.78 -3.88
N VAL A 239 0.71 9.92 -3.60
CA VAL A 239 1.42 11.20 -3.76
C VAL A 239 1.49 11.59 -5.24
N GLY A 240 1.74 10.63 -6.13
CA GLY A 240 1.73 10.86 -7.58
C GLY A 240 0.39 11.40 -8.09
N ASP A 241 -0.73 10.81 -7.64
CA ASP A 241 -2.09 11.28 -7.97
C ASP A 241 -2.33 12.73 -7.50
N GLU A 242 -2.04 13.00 -6.25
CA GLU A 242 -2.22 14.33 -5.66
C GLU A 242 -1.37 15.39 -6.37
N HIS A 243 -0.13 15.05 -6.69
CA HIS A 243 0.84 15.96 -7.30
C HIS A 243 0.45 16.34 -8.73
N ILE A 244 0.14 15.36 -9.59
CA ILE A 244 -0.26 15.64 -10.99
C ILE A 244 -1.60 16.39 -11.04
N LYS A 245 -2.56 16.06 -10.16
CA LYS A 245 -3.84 16.79 -10.04
C LYS A 245 -3.63 18.23 -9.59
N LYS A 246 -2.67 18.49 -8.70
CA LYS A 246 -2.30 19.85 -8.27
C LYS A 246 -1.71 20.64 -9.41
N LEU A 247 -0.69 20.13 -10.10
CA LEU A 247 -0.05 20.80 -11.23
C LEU A 247 -1.05 21.10 -12.36
N ALA A 248 -1.92 20.15 -12.69
CA ALA A 248 -2.95 20.35 -13.70
C ALA A 248 -3.94 21.46 -13.32
N ARG A 249 -4.39 21.50 -12.07
CA ARG A 249 -5.27 22.58 -11.56
C ARG A 249 -4.63 23.95 -11.63
N GLU A 250 -3.35 24.07 -11.28
CA GLU A 250 -2.58 25.32 -11.35
C GLU A 250 -2.50 25.85 -12.79
N GLN A 251 -2.58 24.98 -13.78
CA GLN A 251 -2.60 25.31 -15.21
C GLN A 251 -4.03 25.39 -15.81
N GLY A 252 -5.06 25.31 -14.97
CA GLY A 252 -6.47 25.34 -15.45
C GLY A 252 -6.89 24.08 -16.21
N LYS A 253 -6.14 22.98 -16.10
CA LYS A 253 -6.41 21.69 -16.77
C LYS A 253 -7.16 20.73 -15.84
N LYS A 254 -7.95 19.82 -16.44
CA LYS A 254 -8.64 18.75 -15.71
C LYS A 254 -8.07 17.41 -16.15
N VAL A 255 -7.47 16.68 -15.21
CA VAL A 255 -6.93 15.33 -15.45
C VAL A 255 -7.76 14.30 -14.71
N SER A 256 -7.90 13.11 -15.31
CA SER A 256 -8.35 11.89 -14.64
C SER A 256 -7.15 10.98 -14.45
N ILE A 257 -6.94 10.48 -13.25
CA ILE A 257 -5.79 9.63 -12.94
C ILE A 257 -6.29 8.25 -12.57
N HIS A 258 -5.73 7.23 -13.20
CA HIS A 258 -5.94 5.83 -12.83
C HIS A 258 -4.66 5.25 -12.26
N LEU A 259 -4.78 4.71 -11.05
CA LEU A 259 -3.68 4.13 -10.27
C LEU A 259 -3.65 2.62 -10.44
N TYR A 260 -2.46 2.09 -10.67
CA TYR A 260 -2.21 0.66 -10.83
C TYR A 260 -1.06 0.26 -9.93
N GLY A 261 -1.28 -0.75 -9.09
CA GLY A 261 -0.26 -1.24 -8.17
C GLY A 261 -0.18 -2.74 -8.15
N GLN A 262 1.03 -3.27 -7.93
CA GLN A 262 1.22 -4.68 -7.67
C GLN A 262 2.06 -4.89 -6.43
N GLU A 263 1.62 -5.81 -5.55
CA GLU A 263 2.28 -6.10 -4.29
C GLU A 263 2.18 -7.58 -3.98
N ASN A 264 3.26 -8.18 -3.48
CA ASN A 264 3.34 -9.61 -3.18
C ASN A 264 3.24 -9.96 -1.69
N ALA A 265 3.27 -8.97 -0.81
CA ALA A 265 3.09 -9.17 0.63
C ALA A 265 1.63 -8.94 1.03
N ASP A 266 1.06 -9.88 1.78
CA ASP A 266 -0.36 -9.86 2.16
C ASP A 266 -0.75 -8.59 2.92
N GLU A 267 0.05 -8.18 3.92
CA GLU A 267 -0.23 -7.04 4.79
C GLU A 267 -0.22 -5.71 4.03
N THR A 268 0.86 -5.43 3.29
CA THR A 268 1.03 -4.18 2.53
C THR A 268 0.03 -4.07 1.39
N TYR A 269 -0.25 -5.18 0.69
CA TYR A 269 -1.33 -5.25 -0.29
C TYR A 269 -2.69 -4.90 0.30
N ALA A 270 -3.02 -5.47 1.47
CA ALA A 270 -4.30 -5.21 2.13
C ALA A 270 -4.44 -3.74 2.54
N ILE A 271 -3.36 -3.13 3.05
CA ILE A 271 -3.30 -1.70 3.39
C ILE A 271 -3.51 -0.84 2.15
N ALA A 272 -2.78 -1.10 1.06
CA ALA A 272 -2.91 -0.33 -0.17
C ALA A 272 -4.35 -0.37 -0.72
N ARG A 273 -4.97 -1.55 -0.73
CA ARG A 273 -6.37 -1.69 -1.14
C ARG A 273 -7.35 -0.96 -0.23
N ALA A 274 -7.13 -1.04 1.08
CA ALA A 274 -7.98 -0.35 2.07
C ALA A 274 -7.93 1.17 1.89
N ASP A 275 -6.74 1.72 1.68
CA ASP A 275 -6.56 3.16 1.45
C ASP A 275 -7.30 3.64 0.20
N MET A 276 -7.20 2.90 -0.91
CA MET A 276 -7.94 3.21 -2.15
C MET A 276 -9.45 3.14 -1.95
N LEU A 277 -9.97 2.16 -1.20
CA LEU A 277 -11.41 2.07 -0.90
C LEU A 277 -11.91 3.27 -0.09
N VAL A 278 -11.16 3.69 0.93
CA VAL A 278 -11.54 4.83 1.79
C VAL A 278 -11.50 6.16 1.03
N LYS A 279 -10.66 6.27 0.00
CA LYS A 279 -10.67 7.43 -0.92
C LYS A 279 -11.96 7.54 -1.75
N GLY A 280 -12.81 6.51 -1.74
CA GLY A 280 -13.98 6.41 -2.58
C GLY A 280 -13.68 5.93 -4.01
N GLU A 281 -12.48 5.46 -4.25
CA GLU A 281 -11.99 5.00 -5.55
C GLU A 281 -12.12 3.47 -5.65
N GLY A 282 -13.36 2.96 -5.54
CA GLY A 282 -13.62 1.52 -5.50
C GLY A 282 -13.07 0.75 -6.70
N LYS A 283 -13.08 1.37 -7.89
CA LYS A 283 -12.53 0.76 -9.12
C LYS A 283 -11.00 0.75 -9.09
N GLU A 284 -10.37 1.78 -8.57
CA GLU A 284 -8.92 1.88 -8.41
C GLU A 284 -8.42 0.88 -7.38
N SER A 285 -9.19 0.60 -6.32
CA SER A 285 -8.86 -0.46 -5.37
C SER A 285 -8.68 -1.82 -6.05
N ASP A 286 -9.45 -2.13 -7.09
CA ASP A 286 -9.31 -3.37 -7.85
C ASP A 286 -8.09 -3.38 -8.78
N GLN A 287 -7.49 -2.22 -9.04
CA GLN A 287 -6.22 -2.10 -9.76
C GLN A 287 -5.00 -2.27 -8.87
N ILE A 288 -5.16 -2.38 -7.56
CA ILE A 288 -4.12 -2.89 -6.68
C ILE A 288 -4.22 -4.41 -6.69
N ARG A 289 -3.24 -5.10 -7.28
CA ARG A 289 -3.28 -6.53 -7.52
C ARG A 289 -2.23 -7.28 -6.72
N PHE A 290 -2.63 -8.45 -6.22
CA PHE A 290 -1.75 -9.32 -5.44
C PHE A 290 -0.96 -10.25 -6.35
N GLY A 291 0.36 -10.34 -6.12
CA GLY A 291 1.25 -11.25 -6.82
C GLY A 291 2.62 -10.65 -7.07
N SER A 292 3.57 -11.50 -7.45
CA SER A 292 4.91 -11.05 -7.81
C SER A 292 4.91 -10.38 -9.19
N THR A 293 5.40 -9.17 -9.27
CA THR A 293 5.62 -8.45 -10.55
C THR A 293 6.57 -9.20 -11.48
N ILE A 294 7.49 -9.98 -10.91
CA ILE A 294 8.46 -10.74 -11.68
C ILE A 294 7.80 -11.97 -12.30
N SER A 295 7.21 -12.86 -11.50
CA SER A 295 6.73 -14.17 -11.96
C SER A 295 5.23 -14.28 -12.23
N ASP A 296 4.45 -13.28 -11.83
CA ASP A 296 2.98 -13.27 -11.95
C ASP A 296 2.47 -11.86 -12.31
N ASP A 297 2.96 -11.33 -13.44
CA ASP A 297 2.63 -9.99 -13.92
C ASP A 297 1.13 -9.82 -14.19
N LYS A 298 0.46 -9.09 -13.33
CA LYS A 298 -0.98 -8.82 -13.44
C LYS A 298 -1.35 -7.77 -14.49
N PHE A 299 -0.35 -7.09 -15.04
CA PHE A 299 -0.50 -5.98 -15.99
C PHE A 299 0.28 -6.20 -17.29
N ALA A 300 0.44 -7.46 -17.71
CA ALA A 300 1.26 -7.86 -18.85
C ALA A 300 0.87 -7.20 -20.19
N LYS A 301 -0.36 -6.70 -20.32
CA LYS A 301 -0.89 -6.06 -21.56
C LYS A 301 -1.12 -4.56 -21.41
N GLU A 302 -0.72 -4.00 -20.28
CA GLU A 302 -0.99 -2.61 -19.93
C GLU A 302 0.25 -1.75 -20.17
N GLU A 303 0.01 -0.52 -20.65
CA GLU A 303 1.02 0.52 -20.79
C GLU A 303 0.67 1.71 -19.90
N PHE A 304 1.68 2.40 -19.41
CA PHE A 304 1.53 3.47 -18.44
C PHE A 304 2.23 4.76 -18.87
N ASP A 305 1.65 5.89 -18.48
CA ASP A 305 2.20 7.21 -18.74
C ASP A 305 3.31 7.55 -17.74
N PHE A 306 3.13 7.13 -16.47
CA PHE A 306 4.10 7.35 -15.39
C PHE A 306 4.27 6.09 -14.57
N MET A 307 5.52 5.79 -14.23
CA MET A 307 5.88 4.68 -13.36
C MET A 307 6.79 5.17 -12.26
N LEU A 308 6.33 5.03 -11.02
CA LEU A 308 7.00 5.51 -9.81
C LEU A 308 7.22 4.29 -8.92
N SER A 309 8.46 3.92 -8.63
CA SER A 309 8.71 2.69 -7.90
C SER A 309 9.95 2.75 -7.03
N ASN A 310 9.88 2.10 -5.86
CA ASN A 310 11.02 1.72 -5.05
C ASN A 310 11.03 0.19 -4.92
N PRO A 311 11.57 -0.55 -5.90
CA PRO A 311 11.56 -1.99 -5.88
C PRO A 311 12.46 -2.55 -4.78
N PRO A 312 12.24 -3.81 -4.36
CA PRO A 312 13.13 -4.48 -3.44
C PRO A 312 14.52 -4.66 -4.06
N PHE A 313 15.56 -4.40 -3.28
CA PHE A 313 16.95 -4.65 -3.66
C PHE A 313 17.67 -5.46 -2.57
N GLY A 314 18.72 -6.21 -2.96
CA GLY A 314 19.45 -7.07 -2.06
C GLY A 314 18.66 -8.28 -1.52
N THR A 315 17.48 -8.56 -2.08
CA THR A 315 16.61 -9.67 -1.65
C THR A 315 16.59 -10.76 -2.72
N PRO A 316 16.90 -12.04 -2.37
CA PRO A 316 16.86 -13.12 -3.34
C PRO A 316 15.45 -13.37 -3.91
N TRP A 317 15.34 -13.48 -5.24
CA TRP A 317 14.10 -13.76 -5.96
C TRP A 317 13.94 -15.22 -6.42
N LYS A 318 14.53 -16.17 -5.65
CA LYS A 318 14.43 -17.62 -5.92
C LYS A 318 12.99 -18.15 -5.91
N THR A 319 12.11 -17.52 -5.20
CA THR A 319 10.68 -17.86 -5.15
C THR A 319 10.02 -17.69 -6.51
N ASP A 320 10.46 -16.71 -7.30
CA ASP A 320 9.93 -16.47 -8.64
C ASP A 320 10.34 -17.57 -9.63
N LEU A 321 11.56 -18.09 -9.54
CA LEU A 321 11.98 -19.26 -10.33
C LEU A 321 11.09 -20.47 -10.03
N LYS A 322 10.76 -20.71 -8.74
CA LYS A 322 9.85 -21.79 -8.35
C LYS A 322 8.44 -21.56 -8.88
N ALA A 323 7.96 -20.32 -8.89
CA ALA A 323 6.64 -19.96 -9.41
C ALA A 323 6.56 -20.21 -10.92
N TRP A 324 7.62 -19.99 -11.67
CA TRP A 324 7.73 -20.38 -13.09
C TRP A 324 7.96 -21.88 -13.31
N GLY A 325 8.19 -22.67 -12.25
CA GLY A 325 8.46 -24.11 -12.36
C GLY A 325 9.85 -24.44 -12.93
N ILE A 326 10.80 -23.50 -12.87
CA ILE A 326 12.15 -23.63 -13.43
C ILE A 326 13.22 -23.65 -12.31
N GLY A 327 14.36 -24.28 -12.62
CA GLY A 327 15.45 -24.42 -11.66
C GLY A 327 16.57 -23.39 -11.81
N LYS A 328 16.72 -22.81 -12.99
CA LYS A 328 17.82 -21.90 -13.33
C LYS A 328 17.30 -20.65 -14.04
N LYS A 329 17.96 -19.52 -13.79
CA LYS A 329 17.60 -18.25 -14.42
C LYS A 329 17.70 -18.24 -15.94
N ASP A 330 18.59 -19.05 -16.51
CA ASP A 330 18.79 -19.15 -17.96
C ASP A 330 17.63 -19.86 -18.69
N GLU A 331 16.68 -20.44 -17.95
CA GLU A 331 15.47 -21.07 -18.47
C GLU A 331 14.29 -20.08 -18.58
N ILE A 332 14.47 -18.83 -18.16
CA ILE A 332 13.43 -17.79 -18.21
C ILE A 332 13.21 -17.39 -19.66
N SER A 333 11.95 -17.47 -20.11
CA SER A 333 11.51 -17.10 -21.46
C SER A 333 10.58 -15.87 -21.48
N ASP A 334 10.48 -15.14 -20.37
CA ASP A 334 9.65 -13.95 -20.30
C ASP A 334 10.22 -12.82 -21.15
N THR A 335 9.42 -12.35 -22.09
CA THR A 335 9.85 -11.35 -23.09
C THR A 335 10.22 -9.99 -22.49
N ARG A 336 9.78 -9.67 -21.28
CA ARG A 336 10.18 -8.46 -20.55
C ARG A 336 11.68 -8.43 -20.24
N PHE A 337 12.30 -9.61 -20.15
CA PHE A 337 13.69 -9.80 -19.73
C PHE A 337 14.60 -10.27 -20.87
N ILE A 338 14.08 -10.26 -22.10
CA ILE A 338 14.82 -10.62 -23.31
C ILE A 338 14.63 -9.46 -24.29
N ILE A 339 15.72 -8.83 -24.71
CA ILE A 339 15.67 -7.74 -25.68
C ILE A 339 16.33 -8.21 -26.97
N ASN A 340 15.59 -8.12 -28.08
CA ASN A 340 16.15 -8.25 -29.41
C ASN A 340 16.69 -6.88 -29.84
N TYR A 341 18.00 -6.74 -29.95
CA TYR A 341 18.69 -5.49 -30.20
C TYR A 341 19.71 -5.63 -31.30
N ASP A 342 19.66 -4.73 -32.29
CA ASP A 342 20.65 -4.56 -33.39
C ASP A 342 20.94 -5.88 -34.16
N ASP A 343 19.90 -6.62 -34.57
CA ASP A 343 19.96 -7.91 -35.24
C ASP A 343 20.81 -9.00 -34.54
N ASN A 344 21.25 -8.72 -33.31
CA ASN A 344 21.89 -9.68 -32.45
C ASN A 344 20.86 -10.54 -31.74
N PRO A 345 21.10 -11.83 -31.59
CA PRO A 345 20.23 -12.67 -30.81
C PRO A 345 20.18 -12.17 -29.35
N GLU A 346 19.03 -12.10 -28.88
CA GLU A 346 18.51 -11.80 -27.56
C GLU A 346 19.53 -11.54 -26.44
N TYR A 347 19.61 -10.31 -25.98
CA TYR A 347 20.35 -10.02 -24.75
C TYR A 347 19.49 -10.40 -23.53
N SER A 348 19.95 -11.38 -22.76
CA SER A 348 19.33 -11.62 -21.46
C SER A 348 19.59 -10.43 -20.54
N LEU A 349 18.51 -9.90 -19.96
CA LEU A 349 18.56 -8.83 -18.95
C LEU A 349 18.53 -9.38 -17.53
N ILE A 350 18.55 -10.69 -17.37
CA ILE A 350 18.32 -11.36 -16.10
C ILE A 350 19.54 -11.21 -15.20
N PRO A 351 19.41 -10.51 -14.04
CA PRO A 351 20.48 -10.33 -13.07
C PRO A 351 20.78 -11.60 -12.28
N ASP A 352 21.73 -11.52 -11.37
CA ASP A 352 21.97 -12.58 -10.40
C ASP A 352 20.81 -12.70 -9.42
N ILE A 353 20.59 -13.92 -8.91
CA ILE A 353 19.41 -14.28 -8.09
C ILE A 353 19.34 -13.49 -6.76
N GLY A 354 20.41 -12.86 -6.33
CA GLY A 354 20.50 -12.12 -5.08
C GLY A 354 19.85 -10.72 -5.11
N ASP A 355 19.56 -10.16 -6.29
CA ASP A 355 19.07 -8.79 -6.41
C ASP A 355 18.13 -8.60 -7.61
N PRO A 356 16.84 -8.32 -7.39
CA PRO A 356 15.83 -8.20 -8.44
C PRO A 356 15.68 -6.79 -9.02
N GLN A 357 16.31 -5.75 -8.48
CA GLN A 357 16.02 -4.35 -8.84
C GLN A 357 16.06 -4.09 -10.36
N MET A 358 17.01 -4.71 -11.07
CA MET A 358 17.12 -4.57 -12.52
C MET A 358 15.99 -5.29 -13.28
N LEU A 359 15.34 -6.30 -12.70
CA LEU A 359 14.15 -6.92 -13.28
C LEU A 359 12.94 -6.00 -13.19
N PHE A 360 12.79 -5.24 -12.09
CA PHE A 360 11.75 -4.24 -11.96
C PHE A 360 11.92 -3.12 -12.99
N LEU A 361 13.14 -2.63 -13.19
CA LEU A 361 13.42 -1.63 -14.22
C LEU A 361 13.11 -2.17 -15.64
N ALA A 362 13.51 -3.40 -15.96
CA ALA A 362 13.16 -4.04 -17.22
C ALA A 362 11.65 -4.21 -17.41
N ASN A 363 10.94 -4.59 -16.35
CA ASN A 363 9.48 -4.64 -16.35
C ASN A 363 8.87 -3.25 -16.64
N ASN A 364 9.34 -2.20 -15.99
CA ASN A 364 8.83 -0.85 -16.19
C ASN A 364 9.11 -0.36 -17.62
N ILE A 365 10.30 -0.60 -18.16
CA ILE A 365 10.65 -0.28 -19.56
C ILE A 365 9.71 -1.01 -20.54
N SER A 366 9.38 -2.28 -20.29
CA SER A 366 8.46 -3.06 -21.13
C SER A 366 7.03 -2.53 -21.18
N LYS A 367 6.66 -1.69 -20.21
CA LYS A 367 5.31 -1.11 -20.05
C LYS A 367 5.24 0.38 -20.41
N MET A 368 6.29 0.91 -21.04
CA MET A 368 6.30 2.30 -21.48
C MET A 368 5.28 2.53 -22.59
N LYS A 369 4.45 3.55 -22.42
CA LYS A 369 3.53 4.04 -23.43
C LYS A 369 4.26 4.98 -24.39
N THR A 370 4.55 4.50 -25.59
CA THR A 370 5.36 5.22 -26.58
C THR A 370 4.55 5.93 -27.66
N THR A 371 3.21 5.80 -27.63
CA THR A 371 2.32 6.24 -28.71
C THR A 371 1.76 7.66 -28.52
N THR A 372 2.11 8.37 -27.44
CA THR A 372 1.64 9.71 -27.12
C THR A 372 2.76 10.75 -27.19
N GLU A 373 2.43 12.03 -27.37
CA GLU A 373 3.40 13.14 -27.38
C GLU A 373 4.14 13.28 -26.05
N LEU A 374 3.47 12.96 -24.93
CA LEU A 374 4.10 12.94 -23.61
C LEU A 374 5.10 11.78 -23.49
N GLY A 375 4.84 10.66 -24.16
CA GLY A 375 5.58 9.42 -23.99
C GLY A 375 5.29 8.77 -22.66
N SER A 376 6.34 8.22 -22.04
CA SER A 376 6.27 7.60 -20.72
C SER A 376 7.46 8.04 -19.87
N ARG A 377 7.28 8.11 -18.55
CA ARG A 377 8.35 8.45 -17.60
C ARG A 377 8.45 7.40 -16.51
N ILE A 378 9.66 6.96 -16.24
CA ILE A 378 9.98 6.03 -15.16
C ILE A 378 10.89 6.76 -14.17
N ILE A 379 10.51 6.77 -12.90
CA ILE A 379 11.34 7.21 -11.80
C ILE A 379 11.44 6.05 -10.82
N GLU A 380 12.63 5.48 -10.71
CA GLU A 380 12.85 4.28 -9.92
C GLU A 380 14.03 4.47 -8.96
N VAL A 381 13.81 4.09 -7.70
CA VAL A 381 14.87 4.12 -6.68
C VAL A 381 15.70 2.84 -6.80
N HIS A 382 17.00 3.00 -6.83
CA HIS A 382 17.93 1.90 -6.93
C HIS A 382 19.02 1.95 -5.86
N ASN A 383 19.48 0.79 -5.44
CA ASN A 383 20.76 0.70 -4.76
C ASN A 383 21.88 1.07 -5.74
N GLY A 384 22.91 1.77 -5.27
CA GLY A 384 24.04 2.20 -6.11
C GLY A 384 24.75 1.06 -6.85
N SER A 385 24.60 -0.18 -6.40
CA SER A 385 25.13 -1.38 -7.06
C SER A 385 24.60 -1.55 -8.49
N SER A 386 23.40 -1.07 -8.79
CA SER A 386 22.83 -1.13 -10.15
C SER A 386 23.67 -0.43 -11.20
N LEU A 387 24.51 0.53 -10.82
CA LEU A 387 25.37 1.28 -11.72
C LEU A 387 26.64 0.52 -12.17
N PHE A 388 27.09 -0.47 -11.42
CA PHE A 388 28.38 -1.13 -11.67
C PHE A 388 28.37 -2.66 -11.58
N THR A 389 27.33 -3.29 -11.04
CA THR A 389 27.26 -4.76 -10.94
C THR A 389 27.15 -5.42 -12.32
N GLY A 390 27.64 -6.66 -12.38
CA GLY A 390 27.62 -7.48 -13.58
C GLY A 390 28.83 -7.25 -14.50
N LYS A 391 29.36 -8.37 -15.02
CA LYS A 391 30.41 -8.38 -16.04
C LYS A 391 29.81 -7.94 -17.39
N ALA A 392 30.67 -7.52 -18.33
CA ALA A 392 30.25 -7.26 -19.70
C ALA A 392 29.51 -8.47 -20.28
N GLY A 393 28.36 -8.24 -20.91
CA GLY A 393 27.48 -9.27 -21.43
C GLY A 393 26.57 -9.98 -20.41
N SER A 394 26.64 -9.63 -19.11
CA SER A 394 25.67 -10.11 -18.11
C SER A 394 24.40 -9.27 -18.11
N GLY A 395 23.32 -9.80 -17.53
CA GLY A 395 22.00 -9.14 -17.50
C GLY A 395 22.03 -7.66 -17.09
N PRO A 396 22.58 -7.29 -15.92
CA PRO A 396 22.63 -5.88 -15.51
C PRO A 396 23.44 -5.00 -16.46
N SER A 397 24.55 -5.51 -17.00
CA SER A 397 25.37 -4.79 -17.97
C SER A 397 24.63 -4.59 -19.30
N ASN A 398 23.90 -5.60 -19.76
CA ASN A 398 23.10 -5.53 -20.98
C ASN A 398 21.95 -4.53 -20.84
N LEU A 399 21.27 -4.51 -19.68
CA LEU A 399 20.18 -3.55 -19.45
C LEU A 399 20.72 -2.11 -19.41
N ARG A 400 21.85 -1.85 -18.73
CA ARG A 400 22.49 -0.52 -18.77
C ARG A 400 22.86 -0.13 -20.20
N ARG A 401 23.50 -1.04 -20.95
CA ARG A 401 23.82 -0.82 -22.35
C ARG A 401 22.58 -0.42 -23.15
N TYR A 402 21.51 -1.19 -23.04
CA TYR A 402 20.24 -0.91 -23.73
C TYR A 402 19.69 0.48 -23.39
N ILE A 403 19.62 0.83 -22.09
CA ILE A 403 19.10 2.11 -21.61
C ILE A 403 19.88 3.29 -22.22
N PHE A 404 21.22 3.22 -22.25
CA PHE A 404 22.04 4.31 -22.76
C PHE A 404 22.06 4.35 -24.30
N GLU A 405 22.10 3.21 -24.98
CA GLU A 405 22.08 3.18 -26.45
C GLU A 405 20.72 3.59 -27.04
N GLN A 406 19.62 3.37 -26.29
CA GLN A 406 18.29 3.82 -26.68
C GLN A 406 17.95 5.23 -26.15
N ASP A 407 18.91 5.93 -25.54
CA ASP A 407 18.73 7.28 -24.97
C ASP A 407 17.54 7.40 -24.00
N LEU A 408 17.34 6.35 -23.18
CA LEU A 408 16.24 6.29 -22.22
C LEU A 408 16.59 6.92 -20.87
N CYS A 409 17.88 7.14 -20.57
CA CYS A 409 18.31 7.68 -19.29
C CYS A 409 18.37 9.20 -19.35
N GLU A 410 17.44 9.87 -18.67
CA GLU A 410 17.41 11.33 -18.57
C GLU A 410 18.35 11.85 -17.48
N ALA A 411 18.36 11.20 -16.30
CA ALA A 411 19.21 11.59 -15.18
C ALA A 411 19.49 10.43 -14.22
N ILE A 412 20.62 10.54 -13.53
CA ILE A 412 20.98 9.70 -12.38
C ILE A 412 21.21 10.64 -11.20
N ILE A 413 20.43 10.49 -10.13
CA ILE A 413 20.48 11.37 -8.97
C ILE A 413 20.98 10.55 -7.78
N ALA A 414 22.12 10.96 -7.21
CA ALA A 414 22.64 10.37 -5.98
C ALA A 414 21.94 10.97 -4.77
N ILE A 415 21.31 10.10 -3.97
CA ILE A 415 20.67 10.50 -2.72
C ILE A 415 21.66 10.20 -1.59
N PRO A 416 21.92 11.16 -0.66
CA PRO A 416 22.80 10.94 0.49
C PRO A 416 22.32 9.75 1.34
N CYS A 417 23.24 8.89 1.80
CA CYS A 417 22.93 7.72 2.64
C CYS A 417 22.08 8.04 3.88
N LEU A 418 22.31 9.22 4.46
CA LEU A 418 21.64 9.70 5.67
C LEU A 418 20.12 9.94 5.50
N LEU A 419 19.60 9.98 4.29
CA LEU A 419 18.16 10.10 4.04
C LEU A 419 17.43 8.74 4.10
N TYR A 420 18.17 7.62 4.01
CA TYR A 420 17.61 6.27 3.99
C TYR A 420 17.56 5.58 5.35
N THR A 421 18.21 6.13 6.36
CA THR A 421 18.23 5.54 7.70
C THR A 421 17.75 6.57 8.72
N SER A 422 16.67 6.25 9.42
CA SER A 422 16.27 6.98 10.63
C SER A 422 17.35 6.93 11.73
N ASP A 423 18.31 6.01 11.62
CA ASP A 423 19.46 5.81 12.53
C ASP A 423 20.66 6.70 12.20
N ALA A 424 20.66 7.43 11.10
CA ALA A 424 21.75 8.29 10.72
C ALA A 424 22.06 9.42 11.73
N ALA A 425 21.08 9.75 12.58
CA ALA A 425 21.28 10.69 13.69
C ALA A 425 22.09 10.09 14.86
N ASP A 426 22.08 8.77 15.02
CA ASP A 426 22.79 8.07 16.08
C ASP A 426 24.20 7.65 15.65
N GLU A 427 24.43 7.27 14.39
CA GLU A 427 25.80 7.02 13.88
C GLU A 427 26.63 8.32 13.79
N ALA A 428 26.03 9.47 13.46
CA ALA A 428 26.77 10.74 13.48
C ALA A 428 27.21 11.18 14.89
N ARG A 429 26.60 10.65 15.94
CA ARG A 429 27.01 10.90 17.34
C ARG A 429 28.08 9.94 17.87
N SER A 430 28.38 8.87 17.14
CA SER A 430 29.39 7.88 17.53
C SER A 430 30.77 8.10 16.94
N VAL A 431 31.02 9.20 16.22
CA VAL A 431 32.27 9.54 15.53
C VAL A 431 32.90 10.82 16.09
N ASP A 432 32.63 11.21 17.34
CA ASP A 432 33.41 12.20 18.08
C ASP A 432 34.19 11.56 19.24
#